data_bbb3ddd202d35dd653d861a437170920
#
_entry.id   bbb3ddd202d35dd653d861a437170920
#
_cell.length_a   1.000
_cell.length_b   1.000
_cell.length_c   1.000
_cell.angle_alpha   90.00
_cell.angle_beta   90.00
_cell.angle_gamma   90.00
#
_symmetry.space_group_name_H-M   'P 1'
#
loop_
_entity.id
_entity.type
_entity.pdbx_description
1 polymer ?
#
loop_
_entity_poly.entity_id
_entity_poly.type
_entity_poly.pdbx_seq_one_letter_code
_entity_poly.pdbx_strand_id
1 'polypeptide(L)'
;MSTLPTSEPAADPRVRQIVDATAAGFEACARTRMPAGEYRDFCLWAIDDGNPLRDRFLQLTGILQLANLTTRLLDGLVTNDRAWSHLVEASRVMNGWQILEVVSDNLAIGLGHPPAADTSFETARRNLLYAFNAEMVLALAGSGKPAGALAELFAGMSGDVSLFAHSLSPEKHAAFADAYTGSHPAARWREIDFGAHIPLAANIASCCEVADNARVAGLDEIVRTSLARRYETVSRLLDYRPIDPAELIDISTYTILVMPTLGYYISNLYEAEGAAAKLAPVAADGTLSAALYDAAMLVRKLNDLGTAMVLATWRKRQDVISALRLSIERAARPITVNELLLEAADREPLLNRIRKDALLDEFNVSLYGIGHESADRESIDYFGHRLEFAAGGYLEQRLRLDEELAVIDRRIGDTRAGALVRRFVRFHEALYSERFDSTDGEYAILCN
;
A
#
# COMPACT_ATOMS: atom_id res chain seq x y z
N MET A 1 -7.34 6.22 -27.62
CA MET A 1 -8.06 6.68 -26.41
C MET A 1 -9.22 5.72 -26.21
N SER A 2 -8.99 4.67 -25.45
CA SER A 2 -10.07 3.76 -25.03
C SER A 2 -10.39 4.14 -23.59
N THR A 3 -11.49 4.82 -23.41
CA THR A 3 -12.10 5.08 -22.12
C THR A 3 -12.37 3.72 -21.48
N LEU A 4 -11.69 3.42 -20.36
CA LEU A 4 -12.08 2.32 -19.50
C LEU A 4 -13.56 2.56 -19.13
N PRO A 5 -14.44 1.56 -19.30
CA PRO A 5 -15.82 1.74 -18.93
C PRO A 5 -15.88 1.97 -17.42
N THR A 6 -16.41 3.11 -17.02
CA THR A 6 -16.92 3.36 -15.67
C THR A 6 -18.20 2.52 -15.52
N SER A 7 -18.08 1.20 -15.53
CA SER A 7 -19.18 0.32 -15.16
C SER A 7 -19.28 0.33 -13.65
N GLU A 8 -20.45 0.68 -13.16
CA GLU A 8 -20.81 0.55 -11.74
C GLU A 8 -20.30 -0.78 -11.19
N PRO A 9 -19.54 -0.80 -10.07
CA PRO A 9 -18.97 -2.03 -9.49
C PRO A 9 -20.03 -3.08 -9.13
N ALA A 10 -21.31 -2.71 -9.11
CA ALA A 10 -22.44 -3.55 -8.74
C ALA A 10 -22.82 -4.62 -9.78
N ALA A 11 -22.24 -4.62 -10.99
CA ALA A 11 -22.70 -5.50 -12.08
C ALA A 11 -21.99 -6.87 -12.14
N ASP A 12 -20.74 -6.99 -11.67
CA ASP A 12 -20.02 -8.27 -11.71
C ASP A 12 -20.28 -9.11 -10.44
N PRO A 13 -20.92 -10.28 -10.56
CA PRO A 13 -21.18 -11.17 -9.43
C PRO A 13 -19.91 -11.62 -8.67
N ARG A 14 -18.77 -11.72 -9.36
CA ARG A 14 -17.49 -12.11 -8.75
C ARG A 14 -16.92 -11.01 -7.88
N VAL A 15 -17.00 -9.76 -8.34
CA VAL A 15 -16.62 -8.60 -7.52
C VAL A 15 -17.46 -8.56 -6.26
N ARG A 16 -18.78 -8.73 -6.37
CA ARG A 16 -19.68 -8.75 -5.20
C ARG A 16 -19.31 -9.84 -4.21
N GLN A 17 -19.03 -11.06 -4.68
CA GLN A 17 -18.60 -12.15 -3.79
C GLN A 17 -17.35 -11.79 -3.00
N ILE A 18 -16.36 -11.14 -3.61
CA ILE A 18 -15.13 -10.72 -2.92
C ILE A 18 -15.41 -9.54 -1.99
N VAL A 19 -16.26 -8.57 -2.37
CA VAL A 19 -16.71 -7.48 -1.47
C VAL A 19 -17.35 -8.06 -0.22
N ASP A 20 -18.34 -8.94 -0.39
CA ASP A 20 -19.09 -9.53 0.73
C ASP A 20 -18.16 -10.37 1.64
N ALA A 21 -17.25 -11.16 1.05
CA ALA A 21 -16.28 -11.93 1.80
C ALA A 21 -15.29 -11.02 2.57
N THR A 22 -14.80 -9.94 1.94
CA THR A 22 -13.90 -8.99 2.57
C THR A 22 -14.59 -8.27 3.72
N ALA A 23 -15.82 -7.80 3.52
CA ALA A 23 -16.64 -7.15 4.54
C ALA A 23 -16.88 -8.08 5.74
N ALA A 24 -17.25 -9.32 5.47
CA ALA A 24 -17.43 -10.36 6.51
C ALA A 24 -16.11 -10.65 7.25
N GLY A 25 -14.97 -10.65 6.55
CA GLY A 25 -13.65 -10.80 7.16
C GLY A 25 -13.31 -9.67 8.12
N PHE A 26 -13.55 -8.43 7.70
CA PHE A 26 -13.36 -7.25 8.54
C PHE A 26 -14.30 -7.28 9.77
N GLU A 27 -15.57 -7.59 9.58
CA GLU A 27 -16.53 -7.73 10.68
C GLU A 27 -16.09 -8.82 11.69
N ALA A 28 -15.69 -9.99 11.21
CA ALA A 28 -15.18 -11.06 12.05
C ALA A 28 -13.93 -10.62 12.83
N CYS A 29 -13.01 -9.91 12.19
CA CYS A 29 -11.84 -9.33 12.84
C CYS A 29 -12.24 -8.34 13.93
N ALA A 30 -13.15 -7.42 13.64
CA ALA A 30 -13.63 -6.46 14.63
C ALA A 30 -14.23 -7.15 15.86
N ARG A 31 -15.07 -8.19 15.65
CA ARG A 31 -15.69 -8.95 16.75
C ARG A 31 -14.71 -9.78 17.58
N THR A 32 -13.65 -10.32 16.98
CA THR A 32 -12.80 -11.33 17.63
C THR A 32 -11.45 -10.80 18.08
N ARG A 33 -10.94 -9.75 17.45
CA ARG A 33 -9.57 -9.21 17.68
C ARG A 33 -9.55 -7.80 18.25
N MET A 34 -10.64 -7.03 18.11
CA MET A 34 -10.73 -5.71 18.70
C MET A 34 -11.38 -5.82 20.09
N PRO A 35 -10.81 -5.19 21.14
CA PRO A 35 -11.43 -5.11 22.44
C PRO A 35 -12.77 -4.36 22.36
N ALA A 36 -13.69 -4.67 23.29
CA ALA A 36 -14.96 -3.96 23.40
C ALA A 36 -14.72 -2.47 23.67
N GLY A 37 -15.41 -1.60 22.94
CA GLY A 37 -15.28 -0.15 23.06
C GLY A 37 -15.77 0.59 21.82
N GLU A 38 -15.73 1.91 21.88
CA GLU A 38 -16.28 2.82 20.87
C GLU A 38 -15.72 2.57 19.45
N TYR A 39 -14.42 2.30 19.32
CA TYR A 39 -13.81 2.06 18.00
C TYR A 39 -14.35 0.78 17.35
N ARG A 40 -14.44 -0.33 18.11
CA ARG A 40 -15.02 -1.59 17.62
C ARG A 40 -16.48 -1.41 17.24
N ASP A 41 -17.26 -0.74 18.10
CA ASP A 41 -18.69 -0.56 17.89
C ASP A 41 -18.95 0.36 16.69
N PHE A 42 -18.10 1.37 16.47
CA PHE A 42 -18.09 2.18 15.25
C PHE A 42 -17.81 1.33 14.00
N CYS A 43 -16.77 0.46 14.01
CA CYS A 43 -16.45 -0.40 12.88
C CYS A 43 -17.61 -1.35 12.54
N LEU A 44 -18.24 -1.96 13.57
CA LEU A 44 -19.37 -2.87 13.38
C LEU A 44 -20.60 -2.14 12.84
N TRP A 45 -20.90 -0.94 13.32
CA TRP A 45 -21.96 -0.11 12.77
C TRP A 45 -21.68 0.29 11.31
N ALA A 46 -20.44 0.70 11.01
CA ALA A 46 -20.07 1.18 9.69
C ALA A 46 -20.23 0.11 8.60
N ILE A 47 -20.01 -1.17 8.94
CA ILE A 47 -20.08 -2.29 7.99
C ILE A 47 -21.43 -3.02 7.99
N ASP A 48 -22.32 -2.70 8.91
CA ASP A 48 -23.63 -3.34 9.04
C ASP A 48 -24.48 -3.15 7.78
N ASP A 49 -25.12 -4.22 7.29
CA ASP A 49 -25.96 -4.19 6.08
C ASP A 49 -27.16 -3.25 6.20
N GLY A 50 -27.63 -2.97 7.41
CA GLY A 50 -28.69 -1.99 7.67
C GLY A 50 -28.22 -0.54 7.70
N ASN A 51 -26.91 -0.28 7.64
CA ASN A 51 -26.39 1.08 7.66
C ASN A 51 -26.49 1.73 6.26
N PRO A 52 -27.23 2.82 6.10
CA PRO A 52 -27.36 3.50 4.80
C PRO A 52 -26.04 4.09 4.27
N LEU A 53 -25.02 4.19 5.11
CA LEU A 53 -23.69 4.68 4.75
C LEU A 53 -22.67 3.55 4.50
N ARG A 54 -23.10 2.29 4.55
CA ARG A 54 -22.22 1.13 4.36
C ARG A 54 -21.42 1.20 3.05
N ASP A 55 -22.08 1.49 1.93
CA ASP A 55 -21.38 1.57 0.63
C ASP A 55 -20.29 2.65 0.62
N ARG A 56 -20.56 3.78 1.30
CA ARG A 56 -19.55 4.82 1.47
C ARG A 56 -18.39 4.36 2.36
N PHE A 57 -18.66 3.57 3.40
CA PHE A 57 -17.59 2.96 4.20
C PHE A 57 -16.75 1.97 3.39
N LEU A 58 -17.40 1.08 2.61
CA LEU A 58 -16.70 0.14 1.74
C LEU A 58 -15.81 0.86 0.71
N GLN A 59 -16.22 2.03 0.24
CA GLN A 59 -15.42 2.87 -0.65
C GLN A 59 -14.25 3.54 0.10
N LEU A 60 -14.50 4.14 1.27
CA LEU A 60 -13.48 4.84 2.06
C LEU A 60 -12.38 3.91 2.57
N THR A 61 -12.72 2.67 2.91
CA THR A 61 -11.76 1.65 3.39
C THR A 61 -11.04 0.92 2.27
N GLY A 62 -11.39 1.19 1.00
CA GLY A 62 -10.78 0.53 -0.16
C GLY A 62 -11.28 -0.89 -0.44
N ILE A 63 -12.31 -1.38 0.26
CA ILE A 63 -12.85 -2.73 0.04
C ILE A 63 -13.28 -2.93 -1.41
N LEU A 64 -13.96 -1.94 -2.00
CA LEU A 64 -14.40 -2.01 -3.40
C LEU A 64 -13.22 -2.09 -4.38
N GLN A 65 -12.17 -1.33 -4.12
CA GLN A 65 -10.97 -1.28 -4.96
C GLN A 65 -10.19 -2.58 -4.85
N LEU A 66 -9.98 -3.07 -3.63
CA LEU A 66 -9.31 -4.36 -3.39
C LEU A 66 -10.08 -5.51 -4.05
N ALA A 67 -11.41 -5.53 -3.95
CA ALA A 67 -12.23 -6.55 -4.59
C ALA A 67 -12.14 -6.51 -6.12
N ASN A 68 -12.16 -5.31 -6.71
CA ASN A 68 -11.96 -5.13 -8.16
C ASN A 68 -10.58 -5.60 -8.61
N LEU A 69 -9.52 -5.19 -7.89
CA LEU A 69 -8.15 -5.66 -8.18
C LEU A 69 -8.08 -7.18 -8.10
N THR A 70 -8.51 -7.76 -6.98
CA THR A 70 -8.46 -9.21 -6.75
C THR A 70 -9.23 -9.97 -7.82
N THR A 71 -10.43 -9.52 -8.19
CA THR A 71 -11.21 -10.14 -9.27
C THR A 71 -10.45 -10.09 -10.59
N ARG A 72 -9.91 -8.94 -10.99
CA ARG A 72 -9.14 -8.80 -12.25
C ARG A 72 -7.88 -9.65 -12.26
N LEU A 73 -7.25 -9.86 -11.11
CA LEU A 73 -6.08 -10.73 -11.00
C LEU A 73 -6.43 -12.20 -11.20
N LEU A 74 -7.53 -12.64 -10.61
CA LEU A 74 -7.88 -14.06 -10.48
C LEU A 74 -8.84 -14.55 -11.58
N ASP A 75 -9.62 -13.67 -12.20
CA ASP A 75 -10.62 -14.05 -13.21
C ASP A 75 -9.99 -14.83 -14.36
N GLY A 76 -10.62 -15.96 -14.71
CA GLY A 76 -10.15 -16.87 -15.76
C GLY A 76 -8.86 -17.65 -15.44
N LEU A 77 -8.30 -17.54 -14.20
CA LEU A 77 -7.18 -18.38 -13.76
C LEU A 77 -7.66 -19.66 -13.07
N VAL A 78 -8.91 -19.73 -12.65
CA VAL A 78 -9.54 -20.92 -12.08
C VAL A 78 -10.64 -21.46 -13.01
N THR A 79 -10.78 -22.77 -13.02
CA THR A 79 -11.61 -23.48 -14.01
C THR A 79 -12.96 -23.93 -13.45
N ASN A 80 -13.15 -23.87 -12.12
CA ASN A 80 -14.34 -24.39 -11.47
C ASN A 80 -14.75 -23.57 -10.25
N ASP A 81 -16.01 -23.66 -9.86
CA ASP A 81 -16.60 -22.88 -8.76
C ASP A 81 -16.00 -23.23 -7.38
N ARG A 82 -15.53 -24.45 -7.17
CA ARG A 82 -14.87 -24.81 -5.91
C ARG A 82 -13.56 -24.07 -5.74
N ALA A 83 -12.74 -24.01 -6.78
CA ALA A 83 -11.50 -23.26 -6.75
C ALA A 83 -11.77 -21.75 -6.60
N TRP A 84 -12.81 -21.23 -7.27
CA TRP A 84 -13.21 -19.83 -7.09
C TRP A 84 -13.64 -19.56 -5.64
N SER A 85 -14.48 -20.42 -5.03
CA SER A 85 -14.90 -20.26 -3.63
C SER A 85 -13.72 -20.29 -2.66
N HIS A 86 -12.67 -21.09 -2.94
CA HIS A 86 -11.44 -21.08 -2.15
C HIS A 86 -10.71 -19.72 -2.26
N LEU A 87 -10.64 -19.13 -3.47
CA LEU A 87 -10.00 -17.83 -3.67
C LEU A 87 -10.81 -16.67 -3.06
N VAL A 88 -12.15 -16.78 -3.04
CA VAL A 88 -13.01 -15.82 -2.32
C VAL A 88 -12.70 -15.86 -0.81
N GLU A 89 -12.56 -17.06 -0.24
CA GLU A 89 -12.17 -17.19 1.17
C GLU A 89 -10.75 -16.72 1.44
N ALA A 90 -9.80 -16.98 0.55
CA ALA A 90 -8.46 -16.42 0.63
C ALA A 90 -8.48 -14.87 0.57
N SER A 91 -9.35 -14.31 -0.28
CA SER A 91 -9.50 -12.85 -0.38
C SER A 91 -10.11 -12.25 0.89
N ARG A 92 -10.99 -12.96 1.60
CA ARG A 92 -11.51 -12.57 2.92
C ARG A 92 -10.36 -12.29 3.90
N VAL A 93 -9.35 -13.15 3.92
CA VAL A 93 -8.21 -13.03 4.83
C VAL A 93 -7.28 -11.89 4.37
N MET A 94 -6.82 -11.94 3.12
CA MET A 94 -5.85 -10.97 2.59
C MET A 94 -6.40 -9.54 2.57
N ASN A 95 -7.57 -9.34 1.96
CA ASN A 95 -8.14 -8.00 1.85
C ASN A 95 -8.62 -7.49 3.20
N GLY A 96 -9.16 -8.36 4.08
CA GLY A 96 -9.54 -8.00 5.44
C GLY A 96 -8.36 -7.46 6.27
N TRP A 97 -7.18 -8.06 6.11
CA TRP A 97 -5.95 -7.54 6.70
C TRP A 97 -5.51 -6.21 6.06
N GLN A 98 -5.55 -6.10 4.73
CA GLN A 98 -5.12 -4.87 4.04
C GLN A 98 -5.93 -3.63 4.46
N ILE A 99 -7.20 -3.79 4.85
CA ILE A 99 -7.99 -2.68 5.41
C ILE A 99 -7.38 -2.17 6.73
N LEU A 100 -6.90 -3.07 7.58
CA LEU A 100 -6.23 -2.69 8.83
C LEU A 100 -4.87 -2.06 8.57
N GLU A 101 -4.20 -2.50 7.49
CA GLU A 101 -2.90 -1.94 7.10
C GLU A 101 -3.00 -0.47 6.66
N VAL A 102 -4.12 -0.06 6.06
CA VAL A 102 -4.37 1.37 5.75
C VAL A 102 -4.25 2.27 6.97
N VAL A 103 -4.52 1.75 8.17
CA VAL A 103 -4.36 2.53 9.41
C VAL A 103 -2.89 2.87 9.66
N SER A 104 -1.98 1.91 9.51
CA SER A 104 -0.54 2.15 9.69
C SER A 104 0.02 3.08 8.61
N ASP A 105 -0.45 2.93 7.36
CA ASP A 105 -0.06 3.80 6.26
C ASP A 105 -0.55 5.25 6.47
N ASN A 106 -1.78 5.44 6.93
CA ASN A 106 -2.31 6.76 7.28
C ASN A 106 -1.50 7.44 8.39
N LEU A 107 -1.03 6.68 9.39
CA LEU A 107 -0.17 7.23 10.44
C LEU A 107 1.20 7.69 9.92
N ALA A 108 1.64 7.21 8.77
CA ALA A 108 2.88 7.62 8.13
C ALA A 108 2.74 8.87 7.24
N ILE A 109 1.51 9.27 6.86
CA ILE A 109 1.25 10.48 6.07
C ILE A 109 1.79 11.71 6.82
N GLY A 110 2.50 12.58 6.10
CA GLY A 110 3.13 13.76 6.68
C GLY A 110 4.38 13.44 7.52
N LEU A 111 4.97 12.26 7.36
CA LEU A 111 6.25 11.89 7.96
C LEU A 111 7.36 11.69 6.91
N GLY A 112 7.14 12.14 5.69
CA GLY A 112 8.09 12.08 4.57
C GLY A 112 9.31 13.01 4.70
N HIS A 113 9.64 13.50 5.91
CA HIS A 113 10.74 14.40 6.20
C HIS A 113 11.53 13.97 7.45
N PRO A 114 12.76 14.48 7.63
CA PRO A 114 13.51 14.23 8.86
C PRO A 114 12.75 14.67 10.11
N PRO A 115 12.90 13.96 11.25
CA PRO A 115 12.25 14.34 12.49
C PRO A 115 12.62 15.79 12.89
N ALA A 116 11.63 16.67 13.04
CA ALA A 116 11.85 18.00 13.55
C ALA A 116 12.05 17.97 15.07
N ALA A 117 12.95 18.81 15.59
CA ALA A 117 13.36 18.79 17.00
C ALA A 117 12.21 19.10 18.01
N ASP A 118 11.09 19.66 17.57
CA ASP A 118 10.10 20.29 18.46
C ASP A 118 8.63 19.84 18.31
N THR A 119 8.32 18.79 17.55
CA THR A 119 6.92 18.35 17.42
C THR A 119 6.65 17.08 18.23
N SER A 120 6.14 17.25 19.46
CA SER A 120 5.73 16.15 20.35
C SER A 120 4.75 15.17 19.67
N PHE A 121 3.91 15.69 18.79
CA PHE A 121 2.89 14.93 18.06
C PHE A 121 3.48 14.02 16.97
N GLU A 122 4.41 14.51 16.13
CA GLU A 122 5.12 13.69 15.15
C GLU A 122 5.97 12.62 15.83
N THR A 123 6.63 12.99 16.92
CA THR A 123 7.41 12.07 17.74
C THR A 123 6.53 10.95 18.29
N ALA A 124 5.32 11.24 18.75
CA ALA A 124 4.38 10.22 19.22
C ALA A 124 3.96 9.27 18.10
N ARG A 125 3.64 9.78 16.88
CA ARG A 125 3.31 8.95 15.71
C ARG A 125 4.48 8.06 15.27
N ARG A 126 5.69 8.62 15.18
CA ARG A 126 6.90 7.86 14.83
C ARG A 126 7.17 6.76 15.84
N ASN A 127 7.10 7.05 17.13
CA ASN A 127 7.29 6.08 18.20
C ASN A 127 6.24 4.97 18.15
N LEU A 128 4.97 5.31 17.89
CA LEU A 128 3.90 4.33 17.72
C LEU A 128 4.16 3.41 16.52
N LEU A 129 4.57 3.98 15.37
CA LEU A 129 4.93 3.21 14.18
C LEU A 129 6.15 2.32 14.41
N TYR A 130 7.19 2.80 15.09
CA TYR A 130 8.36 1.97 15.45
C TYR A 130 7.96 0.79 16.33
N ALA A 131 7.14 1.05 17.37
CA ALA A 131 6.66 -0.02 18.24
C ALA A 131 5.78 -1.02 17.49
N PHE A 132 4.85 -0.55 16.66
CA PHE A 132 4.00 -1.39 15.84
C PHE A 132 4.83 -2.26 14.88
N ASN A 133 5.77 -1.68 14.14
CA ASN A 133 6.62 -2.40 13.20
C ASN A 133 7.49 -3.45 13.92
N ALA A 134 8.07 -3.11 15.07
CA ALA A 134 8.87 -4.05 15.86
C ALA A 134 8.04 -5.23 16.36
N GLU A 135 6.84 -5.00 16.90
CA GLU A 135 5.96 -6.07 17.37
C GLU A 135 5.43 -6.94 16.21
N MET A 136 5.20 -6.34 15.02
CA MET A 136 4.83 -7.09 13.83
C MET A 136 5.94 -8.05 13.40
N VAL A 137 7.19 -7.60 13.37
CA VAL A 137 8.35 -8.46 13.04
C VAL A 137 8.49 -9.60 14.04
N LEU A 138 8.34 -9.31 15.34
CA LEU A 138 8.37 -10.34 16.38
C LEU A 138 7.21 -11.36 16.23
N ALA A 139 6.01 -10.89 15.89
CA ALA A 139 4.87 -11.76 15.69
C ALA A 139 5.05 -12.69 14.47
N LEU A 140 5.54 -12.14 13.36
CA LEU A 140 5.86 -12.92 12.16
C LEU A 140 7.00 -13.93 12.41
N ALA A 141 7.91 -13.65 13.35
CA ALA A 141 8.95 -14.60 13.79
C ALA A 141 8.43 -15.62 14.83
N GLY A 142 7.15 -15.63 15.16
CA GLY A 142 6.55 -16.56 16.13
C GLY A 142 6.79 -16.18 17.60
N SER A 143 7.26 -14.95 17.88
CA SER A 143 7.55 -14.43 19.21
C SER A 143 6.60 -13.29 19.62
N GLY A 144 5.42 -13.19 18.99
CA GLY A 144 4.47 -12.11 19.19
C GLY A 144 3.76 -12.14 20.55
N LYS A 145 3.32 -10.96 20.98
CA LYS A 145 2.48 -10.80 22.17
C LYS A 145 1.01 -11.09 21.86
N PRO A 146 0.20 -11.49 22.86
CA PRO A 146 -1.24 -11.57 22.69
C PRO A 146 -1.87 -10.21 22.34
N ALA A 147 -2.97 -10.22 21.58
CA ALA A 147 -3.62 -8.98 21.10
C ALA A 147 -3.98 -7.99 22.23
N GLY A 148 -4.43 -8.48 23.40
CA GLY A 148 -4.71 -7.64 24.56
C GLY A 148 -3.46 -6.90 25.07
N ALA A 149 -2.32 -7.59 25.18
CA ALA A 149 -1.07 -6.96 25.61
C ALA A 149 -0.53 -5.96 24.58
N LEU A 150 -0.75 -6.22 23.27
CA LEU A 150 -0.42 -5.27 22.21
C LEU A 150 -1.31 -4.02 22.29
N ALA A 151 -2.61 -4.18 22.50
CA ALA A 151 -3.52 -3.05 22.66
C ALA A 151 -3.16 -2.18 23.87
N GLU A 152 -2.78 -2.78 25.00
CA GLU A 152 -2.29 -2.05 26.18
C GLU A 152 -0.98 -1.30 25.89
N LEU A 153 -0.02 -1.96 25.22
CA LEU A 153 1.25 -1.35 24.82
C LEU A 153 1.02 -0.12 23.95
N PHE A 154 0.22 -0.26 22.90
CA PHE A 154 -0.04 0.83 21.95
C PHE A 154 -0.93 1.92 22.56
N ALA A 155 -1.86 1.59 23.48
CA ALA A 155 -2.67 2.58 24.20
C ALA A 155 -1.82 3.57 24.99
N GLY A 156 -0.73 3.11 25.61
CA GLY A 156 0.23 3.97 26.29
C GLY A 156 0.98 4.96 25.38
N MET A 157 0.97 4.73 24.06
CA MET A 157 1.69 5.53 23.06
C MET A 157 0.76 6.34 22.15
N SER A 158 -0.51 5.95 22.02
CA SER A 158 -1.46 6.51 21.04
C SER A 158 -2.35 7.63 21.58
N GLY A 159 -2.23 7.99 22.86
CA GLY A 159 -3.17 8.90 23.53
C GLY A 159 -3.36 10.28 22.89
N ASP A 160 -2.37 10.74 22.11
CA ASP A 160 -2.41 12.01 21.40
C ASP A 160 -2.37 11.83 19.88
N VAL A 161 -2.56 10.60 19.36
CA VAL A 161 -2.49 10.29 17.93
C VAL A 161 -3.88 10.15 17.34
N SER A 162 -4.33 11.16 16.59
CA SER A 162 -5.59 11.13 15.84
C SER A 162 -5.44 10.25 14.59
N LEU A 163 -6.36 9.31 14.41
CA LEU A 163 -6.43 8.46 13.22
C LEU A 163 -6.88 9.22 11.97
N PHE A 164 -7.82 10.15 12.15
CA PHE A 164 -8.51 10.77 11.03
C PHE A 164 -7.88 12.08 10.57
N ALA A 165 -7.19 12.79 11.47
CA ALA A 165 -6.48 14.02 11.11
C ALA A 165 -5.38 13.79 10.06
N HIS A 166 -4.82 12.58 9.99
CA HIS A 166 -3.76 12.18 9.06
C HIS A 166 -4.26 11.27 7.94
N SER A 167 -5.59 11.00 7.87
CA SER A 167 -6.15 10.23 6.76
C SER A 167 -6.08 11.02 5.46
N LEU A 168 -6.07 10.29 4.34
CA LEU A 168 -6.12 10.87 2.99
C LEU A 168 -7.42 11.66 2.71
N SER A 169 -8.43 11.53 3.55
CA SER A 169 -9.73 12.20 3.39
C SER A 169 -10.32 12.60 4.74
N PRO A 170 -9.69 13.55 5.48
CA PRO A 170 -10.15 13.95 6.82
C PRO A 170 -11.61 14.41 6.85
N GLU A 171 -12.05 15.16 5.82
CA GLU A 171 -13.41 15.66 5.72
C GLU A 171 -14.45 14.53 5.53
N LYS A 172 -14.11 13.49 4.77
CA LYS A 172 -14.99 12.33 4.59
C LYS A 172 -15.13 11.54 5.90
N HIS A 173 -14.04 11.42 6.66
CA HIS A 173 -14.06 10.78 7.98
C HIS A 173 -14.86 11.60 8.99
N ALA A 174 -14.73 12.94 8.99
CA ALA A 174 -15.53 13.81 9.84
C ALA A 174 -17.03 13.65 9.56
N ALA A 175 -17.43 13.60 8.27
CA ALA A 175 -18.84 13.38 7.91
C ALA A 175 -19.36 12.00 8.37
N PHE A 176 -18.49 10.99 8.41
CA PHE A 176 -18.82 9.67 8.95
C PHE A 176 -18.99 9.70 10.48
N ALA A 177 -18.11 10.45 11.16
CA ALA A 177 -18.18 10.72 12.58
C ALA A 177 -19.51 11.35 12.99
N ASP A 178 -19.92 12.39 12.27
CA ASP A 178 -21.18 13.10 12.51
C ASP A 178 -22.38 12.16 12.36
N ALA A 179 -22.36 11.31 11.34
CA ALA A 179 -23.44 10.34 11.11
C ALA A 179 -23.51 9.28 12.23
N TYR A 180 -22.35 8.78 12.68
CA TYR A 180 -22.31 7.82 13.79
C TYR A 180 -22.80 8.43 15.10
N THR A 181 -22.27 9.58 15.50
CA THR A 181 -22.66 10.25 16.73
C THR A 181 -24.12 10.73 16.69
N GLY A 182 -24.63 11.11 15.51
CA GLY A 182 -26.04 11.42 15.31
C GLY A 182 -26.97 10.23 15.56
N SER A 183 -26.56 9.02 15.23
CA SER A 183 -27.30 7.77 15.49
C SER A 183 -26.99 7.16 16.87
N HIS A 184 -25.88 7.52 17.49
CA HIS A 184 -25.40 7.02 18.78
C HIS A 184 -25.05 8.20 19.72
N PRO A 185 -26.05 8.88 20.32
CA PRO A 185 -25.81 10.13 21.09
C PRO A 185 -24.90 9.94 22.32
N ALA A 186 -24.72 8.71 22.80
CA ALA A 186 -23.81 8.40 23.90
C ALA A 186 -22.37 8.12 23.45
N ALA A 187 -22.14 8.01 22.14
CA ALA A 187 -20.82 7.69 21.59
C ALA A 187 -19.84 8.85 21.78
N ARG A 188 -18.62 8.47 22.10
CA ARG A 188 -17.52 9.39 22.34
C ARG A 188 -16.57 9.37 21.17
N TRP A 189 -16.79 10.26 20.18
CA TRP A 189 -15.95 10.32 18.98
C TRP A 189 -14.45 10.38 19.27
N ARG A 190 -14.06 11.10 20.35
CA ARG A 190 -12.66 11.15 20.75
C ARG A 190 -12.05 9.78 21.02
N GLU A 191 -12.82 8.82 21.58
CA GLU A 191 -12.32 7.47 21.83
C GLU A 191 -12.15 6.66 20.55
N ILE A 192 -12.88 7.01 19.49
CA ILE A 192 -12.73 6.43 18.16
C ILE A 192 -11.50 7.03 17.50
N ASP A 193 -11.40 8.35 17.43
CA ASP A 193 -10.32 9.06 16.73
C ASP A 193 -8.94 8.81 17.37
N PHE A 194 -8.88 8.70 18.70
CA PHE A 194 -7.64 8.38 19.43
C PHE A 194 -7.49 6.88 19.75
N GLY A 195 -8.25 6.04 19.06
CA GLY A 195 -8.29 4.59 19.24
C GLY A 195 -7.26 3.80 18.39
N ALA A 196 -6.18 4.41 17.89
CA ALA A 196 -5.20 3.79 16.98
C ALA A 196 -4.63 2.46 17.50
N HIS A 197 -4.49 2.30 18.82
CA HIS A 197 -4.01 1.07 19.47
C HIS A 197 -4.87 -0.17 19.13
N ILE A 198 -6.16 0.01 18.88
CA ILE A 198 -7.12 -1.08 18.64
C ILE A 198 -6.89 -1.71 17.24
N PRO A 199 -6.99 -0.95 16.13
CA PRO A 199 -6.75 -1.52 14.80
C PRO A 199 -5.30 -1.96 14.58
N LEU A 200 -4.30 -1.31 15.21
CA LEU A 200 -2.91 -1.74 15.10
C LEU A 200 -2.66 -3.11 15.77
N ALA A 201 -3.24 -3.35 16.95
CA ALA A 201 -3.16 -4.67 17.59
C ALA A 201 -3.89 -5.76 16.77
N ALA A 202 -5.05 -5.43 16.22
CA ALA A 202 -5.80 -6.32 15.34
C ALA A 202 -5.07 -6.60 14.01
N ASN A 203 -4.36 -5.62 13.47
CA ASN A 203 -3.54 -5.72 12.26
C ASN A 203 -2.46 -6.79 12.43
N ILE A 204 -1.71 -6.80 13.53
CA ILE A 204 -0.66 -7.79 13.78
C ILE A 204 -1.22 -9.22 13.73
N ALA A 205 -2.32 -9.47 14.42
CA ALA A 205 -2.95 -10.79 14.43
C ALA A 205 -3.48 -11.20 13.04
N SER A 206 -3.99 -10.23 12.26
CA SER A 206 -4.50 -10.48 10.91
C SER A 206 -3.36 -10.71 9.91
N CYS A 207 -2.24 -10.01 10.06
CA CYS A 207 -1.04 -10.23 9.25
C CYS A 207 -0.46 -11.63 9.46
N CYS A 208 -0.42 -12.12 10.70
CA CYS A 208 0.00 -13.48 10.99
C CYS A 208 -0.95 -14.52 10.35
N GLU A 209 -2.26 -14.27 10.36
CA GLU A 209 -3.22 -15.15 9.66
C GLU A 209 -2.98 -15.19 8.15
N VAL A 210 -2.64 -14.06 7.52
CA VAL A 210 -2.23 -14.03 6.10
C VAL A 210 -1.01 -14.91 5.88
N ALA A 211 0.03 -14.76 6.69
CA ALA A 211 1.23 -15.56 6.57
C ALA A 211 0.96 -17.07 6.75
N ASP A 212 0.10 -17.43 7.70
CA ASP A 212 -0.28 -18.83 8.00
C ASP A 212 -1.20 -19.44 6.93
N ASN A 213 -1.89 -18.60 6.16
CA ASN A 213 -2.80 -19.05 5.10
C ASN A 213 -2.12 -19.24 3.73
N ALA A 214 -0.86 -18.88 3.58
CA ALA A 214 -0.02 -19.21 2.44
C ALA A 214 0.62 -20.59 2.67
N ARG A 215 -0.07 -21.70 2.32
CA ARG A 215 0.30 -23.06 2.76
C ARG A 215 1.19 -23.83 1.80
N VAL A 216 1.44 -23.31 0.60
CA VAL A 216 2.34 -23.97 -0.35
C VAL A 216 3.78 -23.82 0.11
N ALA A 217 4.46 -24.97 0.26
CA ALA A 217 5.84 -25.01 0.75
C ALA A 217 6.79 -24.07 -0.02
N GLY A 218 7.50 -23.23 0.71
CA GLY A 218 8.40 -22.20 0.19
C GLY A 218 7.70 -20.87 -0.11
N LEU A 219 6.40 -20.85 -0.38
CA LEU A 219 5.63 -19.60 -0.52
C LEU A 219 5.22 -19.03 0.83
N ASP A 220 4.94 -19.86 1.81
CA ASP A 220 4.74 -19.48 3.21
C ASP A 220 5.93 -18.67 3.74
N GLU A 221 7.15 -19.11 3.47
CA GLU A 221 8.37 -18.40 3.86
C GLU A 221 8.54 -17.09 3.06
N ILE A 222 8.28 -17.09 1.74
CA ILE A 222 8.35 -15.87 0.91
C ILE A 222 7.38 -14.81 1.44
N VAL A 223 6.12 -15.19 1.73
CA VAL A 223 5.11 -14.28 2.26
C VAL A 223 5.53 -13.74 3.62
N ARG A 224 5.90 -14.62 4.55
CA ARG A 224 6.30 -14.24 5.91
C ARG A 224 7.52 -13.35 5.94
N THR A 225 8.56 -13.70 5.18
CA THR A 225 9.81 -12.93 5.12
C THR A 225 9.60 -11.57 4.46
N SER A 226 8.82 -11.50 3.38
CA SER A 226 8.53 -10.22 2.70
C SER A 226 7.67 -9.30 3.57
N LEU A 227 6.73 -9.83 4.35
CA LEU A 227 5.99 -9.08 5.35
C LEU A 227 6.92 -8.54 6.45
N ALA A 228 7.77 -9.38 7.03
CA ALA A 228 8.71 -8.93 8.07
C ALA A 228 9.63 -7.81 7.54
N ARG A 229 10.20 -8.00 6.35
CA ARG A 229 11.05 -6.99 5.71
C ARG A 229 10.31 -5.67 5.44
N ARG A 230 9.02 -5.70 5.10
CA ARG A 230 8.24 -4.47 4.95
C ARG A 230 8.34 -3.61 6.20
N TYR A 231 8.05 -4.16 7.37
CA TYR A 231 8.01 -3.40 8.62
C TYR A 231 9.40 -2.97 9.10
N GLU A 232 10.42 -3.80 8.87
CA GLU A 232 11.81 -3.42 9.12
C GLU A 232 12.24 -2.24 8.24
N THR A 233 11.92 -2.28 6.95
CA THR A 233 12.32 -1.25 6.00
C THR A 233 11.52 0.06 6.18
N VAL A 234 10.24 0.00 6.54
CA VAL A 234 9.47 1.20 6.91
C VAL A 234 10.12 1.89 8.11
N SER A 235 10.47 1.16 9.17
CA SER A 235 11.18 1.73 10.32
C SER A 235 12.51 2.36 9.92
N ARG A 236 13.27 1.69 9.05
CA ARG A 236 14.55 2.20 8.56
C ARG A 236 14.41 3.49 7.75
N LEU A 237 13.35 3.62 6.95
CA LEU A 237 13.08 4.83 6.18
C LEU A 237 12.64 6.00 7.07
N LEU A 238 11.90 5.73 8.15
CA LEU A 238 11.51 6.75 9.12
C LEU A 238 12.70 7.35 9.89
N ASP A 239 13.86 6.69 9.93
CA ASP A 239 15.09 7.21 10.54
C ASP A 239 15.74 8.36 9.75
N TYR A 240 15.40 8.52 8.48
CA TYR A 240 15.92 9.57 7.58
C TYR A 240 17.45 9.69 7.55
N ARG A 241 18.14 8.56 7.56
CA ARG A 241 19.60 8.53 7.40
C ARG A 241 19.97 8.69 5.93
N PRO A 242 21.14 9.28 5.62
CA PRO A 242 21.66 9.25 4.25
C PRO A 242 21.76 7.79 3.75
N ILE A 243 21.14 7.52 2.61
CA ILE A 243 21.09 6.20 1.98
C ILE A 243 21.48 6.36 0.52
N ASP A 244 22.33 5.45 0.04
CA ASP A 244 22.70 5.39 -1.39
C ASP A 244 21.45 5.15 -2.25
N PRO A 245 21.33 5.77 -3.44
CA PRO A 245 20.14 5.60 -4.29
C PRO A 245 19.79 4.15 -4.65
N ALA A 246 20.78 3.28 -4.85
CA ALA A 246 20.53 1.87 -5.15
C ALA A 246 19.99 1.14 -3.92
N GLU A 247 20.58 1.38 -2.76
CA GLU A 247 20.10 0.85 -1.49
C GLU A 247 18.71 1.40 -1.14
N LEU A 248 18.44 2.67 -1.44
CA LEU A 248 17.13 3.28 -1.20
C LEU A 248 16.03 2.62 -2.04
N ILE A 249 16.28 2.33 -3.31
CA ILE A 249 15.34 1.59 -4.16
C ILE A 249 15.17 0.17 -3.64
N ASP A 250 16.24 -0.52 -3.27
CA ASP A 250 16.17 -1.88 -2.75
C ASP A 250 15.29 -1.95 -1.49
N ILE A 251 15.58 -1.15 -0.48
CA ILE A 251 14.80 -1.16 0.76
C ILE A 251 13.36 -0.69 0.53
N SER A 252 13.14 0.34 -0.29
CA SER A 252 11.78 0.84 -0.59
C SER A 252 10.92 -0.16 -1.37
N THR A 253 11.53 -1.08 -2.12
CA THR A 253 10.83 -2.16 -2.82
C THR A 253 10.06 -3.05 -1.85
N TYR A 254 10.54 -3.23 -0.62
CA TYR A 254 9.84 -4.01 0.41
C TYR A 254 8.75 -3.24 1.14
N THR A 255 8.72 -1.90 1.07
CA THR A 255 7.68 -1.11 1.77
C THR A 255 6.29 -1.23 1.15
N ILE A 256 6.19 -1.67 -0.09
CA ILE A 256 4.92 -1.97 -0.76
C ILE A 256 4.58 -3.46 -0.64
N LEU A 257 3.29 -3.78 -0.62
CA LEU A 257 2.79 -5.14 -0.35
C LEU A 257 2.79 -6.08 -1.56
N VAL A 258 3.59 -5.81 -2.59
CA VAL A 258 3.55 -6.57 -3.86
C VAL A 258 4.00 -8.01 -3.68
N MET A 259 5.17 -8.22 -3.08
CA MET A 259 5.70 -9.59 -2.88
C MET A 259 4.77 -10.47 -2.03
N PRO A 260 4.31 -10.02 -0.84
CA PRO A 260 3.44 -10.85 -0.02
C PRO A 260 2.07 -11.08 -0.67
N THR A 261 1.51 -10.08 -1.34
CA THR A 261 0.22 -10.21 -2.04
C THR A 261 0.29 -11.22 -3.17
N LEU A 262 1.31 -11.13 -4.03
CA LEU A 262 1.51 -12.06 -5.13
C LEU A 262 1.82 -13.47 -4.64
N GLY A 263 2.73 -13.61 -3.68
CA GLY A 263 3.06 -14.90 -3.06
C GLY A 263 1.84 -15.57 -2.45
N TYR A 264 1.02 -14.80 -1.74
CA TYR A 264 -0.21 -15.27 -1.13
C TYR A 264 -1.23 -15.78 -2.16
N TYR A 265 -1.54 -14.98 -3.19
CA TYR A 265 -2.51 -15.39 -4.20
C TYR A 265 -2.01 -16.51 -5.09
N ILE A 266 -0.71 -16.59 -5.40
CA ILE A 266 -0.12 -17.74 -6.11
C ILE A 266 -0.26 -19.00 -5.26
N SER A 267 0.04 -18.94 -3.95
CA SER A 267 -0.12 -20.08 -3.04
C SER A 267 -1.57 -20.60 -3.06
N ASN A 268 -2.52 -19.72 -2.83
CA ASN A 268 -3.93 -20.09 -2.74
C ASN A 268 -4.51 -20.55 -4.10
N LEU A 269 -4.06 -19.99 -5.22
CA LEU A 269 -4.45 -20.42 -6.57
C LEU A 269 -4.04 -21.86 -6.84
N TYR A 270 -2.82 -22.23 -6.50
CA TYR A 270 -2.30 -23.57 -6.73
C TYR A 270 -2.82 -24.59 -5.72
N GLU A 271 -3.12 -24.17 -4.49
CA GLU A 271 -3.82 -25.00 -3.49
C GLU A 271 -5.24 -25.33 -3.95
N ALA A 272 -6.00 -24.33 -4.40
CA ALA A 272 -7.38 -24.48 -4.89
C ALA A 272 -7.50 -25.50 -6.04
N GLU A 273 -6.48 -25.57 -6.89
CA GLU A 273 -6.43 -26.45 -8.05
C GLU A 273 -5.71 -27.78 -7.77
N GLY A 274 -5.27 -28.03 -6.53
CA GLY A 274 -4.53 -29.25 -6.17
C GLY A 274 -3.16 -29.36 -6.83
N ALA A 275 -2.58 -28.23 -7.26
CA ALA A 275 -1.33 -28.15 -8.03
C ALA A 275 -0.13 -27.61 -7.23
N ALA A 276 -0.25 -27.51 -5.91
CA ALA A 276 0.76 -26.94 -5.00
C ALA A 276 2.18 -27.49 -5.21
N ALA A 277 2.31 -28.81 -5.41
CA ALA A 277 3.60 -29.46 -5.61
C ALA A 277 4.38 -28.95 -6.84
N LYS A 278 3.72 -28.34 -7.83
CA LYS A 278 4.39 -27.79 -9.02
C LYS A 278 5.23 -26.56 -8.69
N LEU A 279 4.88 -25.80 -7.65
CA LEU A 279 5.59 -24.60 -7.26
C LEU A 279 6.86 -24.87 -6.44
N ALA A 280 6.93 -25.99 -5.74
CA ALA A 280 8.02 -26.31 -4.83
C ALA A 280 9.44 -26.13 -5.44
N PRO A 281 9.74 -26.56 -6.67
CA PRO A 281 11.08 -26.39 -7.23
C PRO A 281 11.49 -24.93 -7.47
N VAL A 282 10.54 -24.06 -7.89
CA VAL A 282 10.83 -22.65 -8.19
C VAL A 282 10.75 -21.76 -6.95
N ALA A 283 10.05 -22.21 -5.91
CA ALA A 283 10.06 -21.57 -4.61
C ALA A 283 11.37 -21.89 -3.85
N ALA A 284 11.79 -23.18 -3.83
CA ALA A 284 12.93 -23.63 -3.08
C ALA A 284 14.27 -23.07 -3.59
N ASP A 285 14.44 -22.87 -4.90
CA ASP A 285 15.67 -22.34 -5.48
C ASP A 285 15.70 -20.80 -5.60
N GLY A 286 14.67 -20.11 -5.12
CA GLY A 286 14.58 -18.66 -5.13
C GLY A 286 14.17 -18.03 -6.46
N THR A 287 13.96 -18.80 -7.52
CA THR A 287 13.56 -18.27 -8.85
C THR A 287 12.24 -17.48 -8.76
N LEU A 288 11.24 -18.01 -8.05
CA LEU A 288 9.97 -17.32 -7.86
C LEU A 288 10.13 -16.05 -7.01
N SER A 289 10.90 -16.12 -5.93
CA SER A 289 11.14 -14.96 -5.06
C SER A 289 11.82 -13.81 -5.82
N ALA A 290 12.79 -14.12 -6.70
CA ALA A 290 13.45 -13.12 -7.55
C ALA A 290 12.46 -12.43 -8.49
N ALA A 291 11.60 -13.19 -9.18
CA ALA A 291 10.58 -12.62 -10.07
C ALA A 291 9.54 -11.77 -9.30
N LEU A 292 9.14 -12.18 -8.09
CA LEU A 292 8.24 -11.39 -7.26
C LEU A 292 8.91 -10.09 -6.78
N TYR A 293 10.20 -10.11 -6.49
CA TYR A 293 10.97 -8.93 -6.15
C TYR A 293 11.10 -7.97 -7.35
N ASP A 294 11.39 -8.47 -8.55
CA ASP A 294 11.43 -7.64 -9.77
C ASP A 294 10.06 -7.01 -10.08
N ALA A 295 8.96 -7.74 -9.87
CA ALA A 295 7.62 -7.18 -9.97
C ALA A 295 7.37 -6.07 -8.93
N ALA A 296 7.80 -6.28 -7.68
CA ALA A 296 7.69 -5.28 -6.62
C ALA A 296 8.50 -4.01 -6.94
N MET A 297 9.72 -4.16 -7.45
CA MET A 297 10.56 -3.04 -7.86
C MET A 297 9.93 -2.22 -8.99
N LEU A 298 9.32 -2.89 -9.99
CA LEU A 298 8.59 -2.21 -11.06
C LEU A 298 7.42 -1.40 -10.50
N VAL A 299 6.61 -2.01 -9.62
CA VAL A 299 5.47 -1.34 -9.01
C VAL A 299 5.93 -0.19 -8.09
N ARG A 300 7.05 -0.34 -7.37
CA ARG A 300 7.64 0.76 -6.57
C ARG A 300 7.99 1.96 -7.44
N LYS A 301 8.65 1.75 -8.57
CA LYS A 301 8.98 2.83 -9.53
C LYS A 301 7.72 3.50 -10.08
N LEU A 302 6.69 2.72 -10.41
CA LEU A 302 5.40 3.26 -10.86
C LEU A 302 4.71 4.07 -9.74
N ASN A 303 4.72 3.55 -8.53
CA ASN A 303 4.11 4.22 -7.38
C ASN A 303 4.75 5.58 -7.09
N ASP A 304 6.07 5.69 -7.18
CA ASP A 304 6.78 6.94 -6.86
C ASP A 304 6.79 7.94 -8.02
N LEU A 305 6.90 7.47 -9.26
CA LEU A 305 7.15 8.33 -10.41
C LEU A 305 5.96 8.45 -11.37
N GLY A 306 5.05 7.48 -11.35
CA GLY A 306 3.95 7.37 -12.31
C GLY A 306 4.39 6.77 -13.65
N THR A 307 3.43 6.15 -14.35
CA THR A 307 3.67 5.47 -15.63
C THR A 307 4.19 6.42 -16.71
N ALA A 308 3.67 7.64 -16.77
CA ALA A 308 4.11 8.64 -17.75
C ALA A 308 5.60 8.98 -17.57
N MET A 309 6.09 9.11 -16.35
CA MET A 309 7.49 9.46 -16.05
C MET A 309 8.44 8.29 -16.35
N VAL A 310 8.11 7.07 -15.90
CA VAL A 310 8.99 5.89 -16.12
C VAL A 310 9.08 5.50 -17.61
N LEU A 311 8.02 5.76 -18.40
CA LEU A 311 8.01 5.53 -19.85
C LEU A 311 8.51 6.72 -20.67
N ALA A 312 8.74 7.88 -20.06
CA ALA A 312 9.29 9.04 -20.75
C ALA A 312 10.71 8.74 -21.25
N THR A 313 11.06 9.32 -22.40
CA THR A 313 12.44 9.27 -22.88
C THR A 313 13.36 10.05 -21.96
N TRP A 314 14.64 9.69 -21.90
CA TRP A 314 15.66 10.43 -21.16
C TRP A 314 15.60 11.95 -21.47
N ARG A 315 15.46 12.32 -22.76
CA ARG A 315 15.36 13.71 -23.17
C ARG A 315 14.18 14.46 -22.52
N LYS A 316 13.00 13.83 -22.51
CA LYS A 316 11.82 14.43 -21.87
C LYS A 316 12.00 14.62 -20.36
N ARG A 317 12.64 13.68 -19.68
CA ARG A 317 12.96 13.85 -18.27
C ARG A 317 13.95 14.98 -18.03
N GLN A 318 14.97 15.12 -18.90
CA GLN A 318 15.93 16.25 -18.84
C GLN A 318 15.25 17.58 -19.12
N ASP A 319 14.25 17.63 -20.00
CA ASP A 319 13.45 18.84 -20.24
C ASP A 319 12.71 19.27 -18.97
N VAL A 320 12.13 18.31 -18.20
CA VAL A 320 11.49 18.57 -16.89
C VAL A 320 12.50 19.16 -15.88
N ILE A 321 13.69 18.54 -15.74
CA ILE A 321 14.71 19.03 -14.82
C ILE A 321 15.17 20.46 -15.22
N SER A 322 15.29 20.71 -16.52
CA SER A 322 15.63 22.04 -17.04
C SER A 322 14.56 23.08 -16.74
N ALA A 323 13.28 22.69 -16.84
CA ALA A 323 12.15 23.55 -16.48
C ALA A 323 12.14 23.88 -14.98
N LEU A 324 12.46 22.91 -14.11
CA LEU A 324 12.59 23.14 -12.66
C LEU A 324 13.73 24.13 -12.34
N ARG A 325 14.90 23.98 -12.98
CA ARG A 325 16.02 24.92 -12.82
C ARG A 325 15.62 26.35 -13.21
N LEU A 326 14.92 26.53 -14.33
CA LEU A 326 14.40 27.81 -14.76
C LEU A 326 13.35 28.38 -13.79
N SER A 327 12.59 27.56 -13.15
CA SER A 327 11.60 27.96 -12.16
C SER A 327 12.26 28.51 -10.89
N ILE A 328 13.36 27.92 -10.42
CA ILE A 328 14.17 28.46 -9.31
C ILE A 328 14.65 29.87 -9.60
N GLU A 329 15.22 30.11 -10.80
CA GLU A 329 15.73 31.40 -11.20
C GLU A 329 14.65 32.50 -11.22
N ARG A 330 13.38 32.11 -11.34
CA ARG A 330 12.22 33.01 -11.39
C ARG A 330 11.51 33.13 -10.04
N ALA A 331 11.85 32.30 -9.06
CA ALA A 331 11.21 32.32 -7.76
C ALA A 331 11.45 33.65 -7.05
N ALA A 332 10.40 34.31 -6.61
CA ALA A 332 10.47 35.60 -5.91
C ALA A 332 10.94 35.46 -4.45
N ARG A 333 10.96 34.26 -3.90
CA ARG A 333 11.38 33.92 -2.53
C ARG A 333 12.07 32.57 -2.51
N PRO A 334 12.87 32.28 -1.50
CA PRO A 334 13.31 30.90 -1.26
C PRO A 334 12.10 29.96 -1.08
N ILE A 335 12.13 28.82 -1.75
CA ILE A 335 11.11 27.75 -1.68
C ILE A 335 11.81 26.42 -1.46
N THR A 336 11.10 25.44 -0.94
CA THR A 336 11.59 24.06 -0.81
C THR A 336 11.47 23.29 -2.13
N VAL A 337 12.11 22.12 -2.21
CA VAL A 337 11.98 21.24 -3.38
C VAL A 337 10.52 20.80 -3.55
N ASN A 338 9.82 20.44 -2.45
CA ASN A 338 8.39 20.09 -2.49
C ASN A 338 7.54 21.26 -3.02
N GLU A 339 7.71 22.48 -2.51
CA GLU A 339 6.99 23.67 -3.01
C GLU A 339 7.25 23.91 -4.51
N LEU A 340 8.50 23.79 -4.96
CA LEU A 340 8.84 23.92 -6.37
C LEU A 340 8.12 22.89 -7.25
N LEU A 341 8.07 21.62 -6.81
CA LEU A 341 7.39 20.56 -7.54
C LEU A 341 5.87 20.79 -7.59
N LEU A 342 5.27 21.26 -6.51
CA LEU A 342 3.85 21.63 -6.47
C LEU A 342 3.52 22.74 -7.47
N GLU A 343 4.36 23.78 -7.55
CA GLU A 343 4.20 24.90 -8.51
C GLU A 343 4.45 24.47 -9.96
N ALA A 344 5.37 23.53 -10.19
CA ALA A 344 5.75 23.09 -11.53
C ALA A 344 4.76 22.07 -12.13
N ALA A 345 4.10 21.24 -11.31
CA ALA A 345 3.30 20.12 -11.78
C ALA A 345 2.08 20.54 -12.64
N ASP A 346 1.56 21.76 -12.47
CA ASP A 346 0.47 22.29 -13.31
C ASP A 346 0.91 22.47 -14.78
N ARG A 347 2.22 22.68 -15.02
CA ARG A 347 2.81 22.87 -16.34
C ARG A 347 3.51 21.63 -16.86
N GLU A 348 3.94 20.74 -15.96
CA GLU A 348 4.69 19.53 -16.25
C GLU A 348 3.92 18.28 -15.79
N PRO A 349 3.00 17.75 -16.63
CA PRO A 349 2.16 16.60 -16.26
C PRO A 349 2.94 15.34 -15.86
N LEU A 350 4.19 15.21 -16.27
CA LEU A 350 5.07 14.11 -15.87
C LEU A 350 5.33 14.10 -14.35
N LEU A 351 5.19 15.24 -13.66
CA LEU A 351 5.37 15.37 -12.22
C LEU A 351 4.12 15.03 -11.39
N ASN A 352 2.98 14.73 -12.02
CA ASN A 352 1.71 14.57 -11.31
C ASN A 352 1.77 13.56 -10.15
N ARG A 353 2.46 12.43 -10.32
CA ARG A 353 2.57 11.43 -9.26
C ARG A 353 3.48 11.91 -8.13
N ILE A 354 4.64 12.45 -8.47
CA ILE A 354 5.59 13.02 -7.50
C ILE A 354 4.95 14.18 -6.73
N ARG A 355 4.14 15.01 -7.42
CA ARG A 355 3.36 16.09 -6.79
C ARG A 355 2.47 15.58 -5.66
N LYS A 356 1.77 14.45 -5.84
CA LYS A 356 0.90 13.87 -4.80
C LYS A 356 1.71 13.56 -3.54
N ASP A 357 2.87 12.91 -3.70
CA ASP A 357 3.72 12.56 -2.58
C ASP A 357 4.34 13.80 -1.91
N ALA A 358 4.72 14.81 -2.71
CA ALA A 358 5.18 16.11 -2.18
C ALA A 358 4.08 16.86 -1.41
N LEU A 359 2.81 16.78 -1.88
CA LEU A 359 1.66 17.42 -1.22
C LEU A 359 1.31 16.77 0.11
N LEU A 360 1.36 15.45 0.17
CA LEU A 360 1.01 14.66 1.34
C LEU A 360 2.19 14.42 2.28
N ASP A 361 3.37 14.90 1.88
CA ASP A 361 4.63 14.63 2.56
C ASP A 361 4.82 13.13 2.84
N GLU A 362 4.59 12.33 1.79
CA GLU A 362 4.77 10.88 1.79
C GLU A 362 6.19 10.51 1.34
N PHE A 363 6.60 9.31 1.69
CA PHE A 363 7.84 8.73 1.20
C PHE A 363 7.83 8.61 -0.32
N ASN A 364 8.89 9.12 -0.95
CA ASN A 364 9.15 8.98 -2.39
C ASN A 364 10.65 8.86 -2.63
N VAL A 365 11.10 7.90 -3.42
CA VAL A 365 12.53 7.64 -3.65
C VAL A 365 13.28 8.84 -4.26
N SER A 366 12.60 9.66 -5.04
CA SER A 366 13.21 10.87 -5.64
C SER A 366 13.30 12.04 -4.68
N LEU A 367 12.46 12.07 -3.63
CA LEU A 367 12.35 13.17 -2.67
C LEU A 367 13.02 12.90 -1.31
N TYR A 368 13.35 11.64 -1.02
CA TYR A 368 13.87 11.24 0.27
C TYR A 368 15.08 12.07 0.70
N GLY A 369 14.96 12.78 1.83
CA GLY A 369 16.00 13.63 2.41
C GLY A 369 16.19 14.99 1.76
N ILE A 370 15.46 15.31 0.67
CA ILE A 370 15.62 16.60 -0.02
C ILE A 370 14.32 17.41 -0.16
N GLY A 371 13.16 16.79 0.01
CA GLY A 371 11.86 17.43 -0.23
C GLY A 371 11.68 18.75 0.52
N HIS A 372 12.19 18.84 1.76
CA HIS A 372 12.12 20.01 2.63
C HIS A 372 13.38 20.89 2.58
N GLU A 373 14.39 20.53 1.79
CA GLU A 373 15.55 21.38 1.57
C GLU A 373 15.22 22.57 0.67
N SER A 374 16.05 23.60 0.75
CA SER A 374 15.94 24.75 -0.15
C SER A 374 16.10 24.32 -1.59
N ALA A 375 15.20 24.76 -2.47
CA ALA A 375 15.30 24.50 -3.89
C ALA A 375 16.38 25.40 -4.49
N ASP A 376 17.54 24.82 -4.72
CA ASP A 376 18.64 25.42 -5.44
C ASP A 376 19.09 24.50 -6.58
N ARG A 377 20.16 24.88 -7.28
CA ARG A 377 20.66 24.11 -8.41
C ARG A 377 21.16 22.72 -7.98
N GLU A 378 21.80 22.63 -6.82
CA GLU A 378 22.38 21.39 -6.32
C GLU A 378 21.30 20.39 -5.92
N SER A 379 20.28 20.83 -5.18
CA SER A 379 19.14 20.01 -4.78
C SER A 379 18.34 19.48 -5.98
N ILE A 380 18.17 20.30 -7.04
CA ILE A 380 17.47 19.88 -8.26
C ILE A 380 18.34 18.97 -9.14
N ASP A 381 19.64 19.18 -9.19
CA ASP A 381 20.56 18.27 -9.87
C ASP A 381 20.55 16.89 -9.18
N TYR A 382 20.50 16.86 -7.85
CA TYR A 382 20.39 15.63 -7.06
C TYR A 382 19.03 14.94 -7.24
N PHE A 383 17.93 15.70 -7.21
CA PHE A 383 16.60 15.18 -7.58
C PHE A 383 16.61 14.55 -8.98
N GLY A 384 17.18 15.26 -9.97
CA GLY A 384 17.29 14.78 -11.35
C GLY A 384 18.09 13.48 -11.45
N HIS A 385 19.18 13.36 -10.71
CA HIS A 385 19.98 12.13 -10.65
C HIS A 385 19.18 10.96 -10.09
N ARG A 386 18.47 11.15 -8.99
CA ARG A 386 17.61 10.11 -8.38
C ARG A 386 16.45 9.72 -9.29
N LEU A 387 15.82 10.71 -9.93
CA LEU A 387 14.75 10.49 -10.90
C LEU A 387 15.23 9.61 -12.06
N GLU A 388 16.40 9.92 -12.64
CA GLU A 388 16.98 9.11 -13.72
C GLU A 388 17.38 7.71 -13.25
N PHE A 389 17.93 7.59 -12.06
CA PHE A 389 18.29 6.31 -11.49
C PHE A 389 17.04 5.42 -11.28
N ALA A 390 15.97 5.97 -10.75
CA ALA A 390 14.73 5.24 -10.50
C ALA A 390 13.95 4.94 -11.81
N ALA A 391 13.81 5.91 -12.73
CA ALA A 391 13.09 5.74 -13.99
C ALA A 391 13.89 4.94 -15.04
N GLY A 392 15.22 5.08 -15.02
CA GLY A 392 16.11 4.39 -15.95
C GLY A 392 15.98 2.86 -15.83
N GLY A 393 16.06 2.17 -16.97
CA GLY A 393 16.00 0.71 -16.98
C GLY A 393 14.62 0.09 -16.70
N TYR A 394 13.54 0.89 -16.53
CA TYR A 394 12.19 0.33 -16.28
C TYR A 394 11.76 -0.65 -17.35
N LEU A 395 11.87 -0.27 -18.63
CA LEU A 395 11.48 -1.14 -19.75
C LEU A 395 12.35 -2.40 -19.83
N GLU A 396 13.65 -2.27 -19.58
CA GLU A 396 14.58 -3.41 -19.57
C GLU A 396 14.25 -4.37 -18.44
N GLN A 397 14.00 -3.87 -17.24
CA GLN A 397 13.56 -4.66 -16.10
C GLN A 397 12.21 -5.34 -16.36
N ARG A 398 11.29 -4.64 -17.03
CA ARG A 398 10.00 -5.18 -17.43
C ARG A 398 10.12 -6.36 -18.38
N LEU A 399 11.02 -6.26 -19.37
CA LEU A 399 11.33 -7.37 -20.29
C LEU A 399 11.99 -8.54 -19.58
N ARG A 400 12.95 -8.26 -18.68
CA ARG A 400 13.60 -9.29 -17.85
C ARG A 400 12.58 -10.05 -17.01
N LEU A 401 11.65 -9.37 -16.35
CA LEU A 401 10.57 -10.00 -15.59
C LEU A 401 9.74 -10.94 -16.50
N ASP A 402 9.39 -10.51 -17.72
CA ASP A 402 8.64 -11.36 -18.64
C ASP A 402 9.40 -12.63 -19.04
N GLU A 403 10.74 -12.55 -19.21
CA GLU A 403 11.62 -13.70 -19.49
C GLU A 403 11.69 -14.64 -18.28
N GLU A 404 11.87 -14.12 -17.08
CA GLU A 404 11.88 -14.90 -15.82
C GLU A 404 10.57 -15.64 -15.61
N LEU A 405 9.44 -14.95 -15.78
CA LEU A 405 8.12 -15.58 -15.69
C LEU A 405 7.92 -16.67 -16.76
N ALA A 406 8.44 -16.49 -17.97
CA ALA A 406 8.40 -17.53 -18.99
C ALA A 406 9.27 -18.75 -18.62
N VAL A 407 10.37 -18.56 -17.91
CA VAL A 407 11.18 -19.66 -17.33
C VAL A 407 10.40 -20.40 -16.27
N ILE A 408 9.78 -19.67 -15.33
CA ILE A 408 8.94 -20.25 -14.26
C ILE A 408 7.80 -21.06 -14.90
N ASP A 409 7.03 -20.46 -15.81
CA ASP A 409 5.90 -21.10 -16.48
C ASP A 409 6.29 -22.43 -17.16
N ARG A 410 7.46 -22.47 -17.83
CA ARG A 410 7.98 -23.70 -18.45
C ARG A 410 8.38 -24.75 -17.42
N ARG A 411 9.06 -24.35 -16.33
CA ARG A 411 9.53 -25.28 -15.29
C ARG A 411 8.38 -25.94 -14.53
N ILE A 412 7.31 -25.21 -14.26
CA ILE A 412 6.14 -25.74 -13.54
C ILE A 412 5.12 -26.39 -14.50
N GLY A 413 5.25 -26.19 -15.80
CA GLY A 413 4.29 -26.66 -16.80
C GLY A 413 2.91 -26.01 -16.64
N ASP A 414 2.86 -24.75 -16.21
CA ASP A 414 1.64 -24.01 -15.89
C ASP A 414 1.91 -22.51 -16.02
N THR A 415 1.00 -21.76 -16.64
CA THR A 415 1.21 -20.32 -16.92
C THR A 415 0.49 -19.39 -15.93
N ARG A 416 -0.25 -19.92 -14.99
CA ARG A 416 -1.14 -19.13 -14.11
C ARG A 416 -0.36 -18.23 -13.16
N ALA A 417 0.77 -18.69 -12.60
CA ALA A 417 1.62 -17.88 -11.74
C ALA A 417 2.17 -16.68 -12.50
N GLY A 418 2.78 -16.90 -13.67
CA GLY A 418 3.28 -15.82 -14.52
C GLY A 418 2.17 -14.88 -15.00
N ALA A 419 0.99 -15.43 -15.34
CA ALA A 419 -0.15 -14.63 -15.76
C ALA A 419 -0.63 -13.69 -14.63
N LEU A 420 -0.69 -14.17 -13.39
CA LEU A 420 -1.07 -13.37 -12.22
C LEU A 420 -0.09 -12.23 -11.99
N VAL A 421 1.21 -12.49 -12.00
CA VAL A 421 2.25 -11.45 -11.83
C VAL A 421 2.18 -10.40 -12.96
N ARG A 422 2.06 -10.84 -14.22
CA ARG A 422 1.92 -9.91 -15.38
C ARG A 422 0.68 -9.03 -15.27
N ARG A 423 -0.46 -9.60 -14.82
CA ARG A 423 -1.71 -8.83 -14.61
C ARG A 423 -1.53 -7.80 -13.53
N PHE A 424 -0.87 -8.16 -12.44
CA PHE A 424 -0.62 -7.25 -11.33
C PHE A 424 0.20 -6.04 -11.77
N VAL A 425 1.32 -6.25 -12.47
CA VAL A 425 2.15 -5.16 -12.97
C VAL A 425 1.39 -4.29 -13.97
N ARG A 426 0.67 -4.89 -14.94
CA ARG A 426 -0.16 -4.14 -15.91
C ARG A 426 -1.27 -3.34 -15.26
N PHE A 427 -1.90 -3.88 -14.21
CA PHE A 427 -2.89 -3.14 -13.45
C PHE A 427 -2.30 -1.86 -12.86
N HIS A 428 -1.11 -1.94 -12.27
CA HIS A 428 -0.43 -0.78 -11.70
C HIS A 428 0.11 0.18 -12.78
N GLU A 429 0.56 -0.32 -13.93
CA GLU A 429 0.87 0.53 -15.09
C GLU A 429 -0.34 1.37 -15.52
N ALA A 430 -1.53 0.77 -15.55
CA ALA A 430 -2.77 1.48 -15.87
C ALA A 430 -3.18 2.45 -14.75
N LEU A 431 -3.14 1.99 -13.50
CA LEU A 431 -3.50 2.79 -12.32
C LEU A 431 -2.67 4.06 -12.22
N TYR A 432 -1.35 3.95 -12.30
CA TYR A 432 -0.43 5.09 -12.20
C TYR A 432 -0.26 5.89 -13.49
N SER A 433 -1.03 5.57 -14.55
CA SER A 433 -1.15 6.41 -15.75
C SER A 433 -2.22 7.49 -15.59
N GLU A 434 -3.13 7.35 -14.62
CA GLU A 434 -4.20 8.30 -14.39
C GLU A 434 -3.68 9.57 -13.73
N ARG A 435 -4.34 10.69 -14.02
CA ARG A 435 -4.03 11.96 -13.37
C ARG A 435 -4.65 11.96 -11.98
N PHE A 436 -3.82 12.09 -10.95
CA PHE A 436 -4.28 12.29 -9.58
C PHE A 436 -4.65 13.76 -9.39
N ASP A 437 -5.92 14.09 -9.54
CA ASP A 437 -6.42 15.39 -9.12
C ASP A 437 -6.63 15.31 -7.60
N SER A 438 -5.94 16.18 -6.88
CA SER A 438 -5.75 16.19 -5.42
C SER A 438 -7.02 16.34 -4.58
N THR A 439 -8.18 16.51 -5.20
CA THR A 439 -9.45 16.80 -4.50
C THR A 439 -10.37 15.59 -4.33
N ASP A 440 -10.17 14.54 -5.11
CA ASP A 440 -11.02 13.36 -5.03
C ASP A 440 -10.29 12.21 -4.35
N GLY A 441 -10.41 12.13 -3.02
CA GLY A 441 -9.87 11.04 -2.19
C GLY A 441 -10.36 9.62 -2.57
N GLU A 442 -10.97 9.46 -3.74
CA GLU A 442 -11.37 8.20 -4.33
C GLU A 442 -10.17 7.35 -4.80
N TYR A 443 -9.03 8.00 -5.12
CA TYR A 443 -7.83 7.33 -5.62
C TYR A 443 -6.76 7.04 -4.56
N ALA A 444 -6.89 7.62 -3.40
CA ALA A 444 -5.86 7.56 -2.37
C ALA A 444 -5.63 6.15 -1.80
N ILE A 445 -6.63 5.28 -1.86
CA ILE A 445 -6.58 3.91 -1.30
C ILE A 445 -5.95 2.91 -2.29
N LEU A 446 -5.84 3.26 -3.57
CA LEU A 446 -5.20 2.43 -4.58
C LEU A 446 -3.67 2.61 -4.65
N CYS A 447 -3.13 3.54 -3.88
CA CYS A 447 -1.74 3.97 -3.99
C CYS A 447 -0.80 3.38 -2.94
N ASN A 448 -1.29 2.50 -2.08
CA ASN A 448 -0.47 1.82 -1.07
C ASN A 448 -0.22 0.36 -1.42
#